data_4bb669ffb03efda0b578ef68f525e9ef
#
_entry.id   4bb669ffb03efda0b578ef68f525e9ef
#
_cell.length_a   1.000
_cell.length_b   1.000
_cell.length_c   1.000
_cell.angle_alpha   90.00
_cell.angle_beta   90.00
_cell.angle_gamma   90.00
#
_symmetry.space_group_name_H-M   'P 1'
#
loop_
_entity.id
_entity.type
_entity.pdbx_description
1 polymer ?
#
loop_
_entity_poly.entity_id
_entity_poly.type
_entity_poly.pdbx_seq_one_letter_code
_entity_poly.pdbx_strand_id
1 'polypeptide(L)'
;EAVKKNILAILKEKYGIEEEDFLSAELEAVPAGPARDYGLDRSMIMGYGHDDRVCAYPSLIALLNTPHVTRTGVCILVDKEEIGSVGATGMHSRFFENMVAEVMDRCGDYSELKLRRALANSYML
;
A
#
# COMPACT_ATOMS: atom_id res chain seq x y z
N GLU A 1 5.93 33.84 12.01
CA GLU A 1 7.03 33.80 11.01
C GLU A 1 8.36 33.26 11.58
N ALA A 2 8.79 33.69 12.80
CA ALA A 2 10.07 33.23 13.35
C ALA A 2 10.14 31.72 13.59
N VAL A 3 9.05 31.08 14.06
CA VAL A 3 8.97 29.63 14.27
C VAL A 3 9.09 28.90 12.93
N LYS A 4 8.35 29.32 11.90
CA LYS A 4 8.43 28.74 10.56
C LYS A 4 9.86 28.79 10.00
N LYS A 5 10.49 29.96 10.06
CA LYS A 5 11.88 30.12 9.59
C LYS A 5 12.85 29.21 10.30
N ASN A 6 12.70 29.08 11.64
CA ASN A 6 13.55 28.20 12.43
C ASN A 6 13.37 26.71 12.05
N ILE A 7 12.13 26.26 11.88
CA ILE A 7 11.84 24.87 11.46
C ILE A 7 12.41 24.61 10.06
N LEU A 8 12.19 25.51 9.10
CA LEU A 8 12.75 25.37 7.76
C LEU A 8 14.28 25.34 7.77
N ALA A 9 14.92 26.15 8.60
CA ALA A 9 16.39 26.12 8.75
C ALA A 9 16.88 24.78 9.28
N ILE A 10 16.22 24.20 10.28
CA ILE A 10 16.53 22.87 10.82
C ILE A 10 16.34 21.78 9.76
N LEU A 11 15.25 21.83 9.01
CA LEU A 11 14.95 20.84 7.96
C LEU A 11 15.98 20.93 6.83
N LYS A 12 16.34 22.14 6.42
CA LYS A 12 17.36 22.36 5.39
C LYS A 12 18.73 21.85 5.85
N GLU A 13 19.14 22.17 7.06
CA GLU A 13 20.44 21.75 7.61
C GLU A 13 20.55 20.23 7.76
N LYS A 14 19.50 19.57 8.26
CA LYS A 14 19.54 18.13 8.57
C LYS A 14 19.20 17.24 7.40
N TYR A 15 18.31 17.66 6.51
CA TYR A 15 17.73 16.80 5.49
C TYR A 15 17.79 17.37 4.08
N GLY A 16 18.26 18.60 3.90
CA GLY A 16 18.28 19.28 2.60
C GLY A 16 16.89 19.68 2.09
N ILE A 17 15.86 19.66 2.95
CA ILE A 17 14.47 19.98 2.59
C ILE A 17 14.27 21.49 2.58
N GLU A 18 13.64 22.01 1.53
CA GLU A 18 13.27 23.41 1.38
C GLU A 18 11.75 23.59 1.42
N GLU A 19 11.29 24.84 1.54
CA GLU A 19 9.85 25.11 1.63
C GLU A 19 9.06 24.66 0.41
N GLU A 20 9.66 24.69 -0.77
CA GLU A 20 9.04 24.25 -2.03
C GLU A 20 8.74 22.76 -2.06
N ASP A 21 9.52 21.95 -1.35
CA ASP A 21 9.31 20.50 -1.29
C ASP A 21 7.96 20.14 -0.65
N PHE A 22 7.43 21.01 0.24
CA PHE A 22 6.14 20.77 0.89
C PHE A 22 4.92 20.98 -0.01
N LEU A 23 5.09 21.52 -1.21
CA LEU A 23 3.98 21.71 -2.16
C LEU A 23 3.44 20.37 -2.68
N SER A 24 4.29 19.35 -2.72
CA SER A 24 3.93 18.00 -3.20
C SER A 24 4.20 16.90 -2.16
N ALA A 25 4.66 17.24 -0.96
CA ALA A 25 4.96 16.27 0.07
C ALA A 25 3.70 15.82 0.82
N GLU A 26 3.64 14.53 1.11
CA GLU A 26 2.76 13.96 2.14
C GLU A 26 3.61 13.68 3.38
N LEU A 27 3.19 14.21 4.52
CA LEU A 27 3.93 14.08 5.79
C LEU A 27 3.10 13.29 6.79
N GLU A 28 3.69 12.23 7.30
CA GLU A 28 3.07 11.39 8.31
C GLU A 28 3.92 11.35 9.59
N ALA A 29 3.30 11.60 10.73
CA ALA A 29 3.93 11.44 12.03
C ALA A 29 3.64 10.05 12.57
N VAL A 30 4.66 9.21 12.64
CA VAL A 30 4.54 7.81 13.02
C VAL A 30 5.40 7.46 14.25
N PRO A 31 5.05 6.44 15.05
CA PRO A 31 5.92 5.94 16.12
C PRO A 31 7.25 5.43 15.55
N ALA A 32 8.35 5.85 16.15
CA ALA A 32 9.71 5.51 15.72
C ALA A 32 10.30 4.29 16.45
N GLY A 33 9.58 3.73 17.43
CA GLY A 33 10.07 2.60 18.23
C GLY A 33 10.10 1.29 17.44
N PRO A 34 11.08 0.38 17.72
CA PRO A 34 11.10 -0.95 17.11
C PRO A 34 9.94 -1.81 17.63
N ALA A 35 9.67 -2.90 16.92
CA ALA A 35 8.82 -3.97 17.43
C ALA A 35 9.42 -4.57 18.70
N ARG A 36 8.57 -4.99 19.64
CA ARG A 36 8.98 -5.50 20.95
C ARG A 36 7.97 -6.51 21.50
N ASP A 37 8.40 -7.29 22.47
CA ASP A 37 7.54 -8.22 23.18
C ASP A 37 6.39 -7.48 23.88
N TYR A 38 5.22 -8.10 23.87
CA TYR A 38 4.02 -7.61 24.52
C TYR A 38 3.32 -8.71 25.32
N GLY A 39 2.60 -8.32 26.37
CA GLY A 39 1.96 -9.22 27.32
C GLY A 39 2.85 -9.55 28.53
N LEU A 40 2.25 -10.03 29.61
CA LEU A 40 2.96 -10.38 30.85
C LEU A 40 3.95 -11.53 30.63
N ASP A 41 3.61 -12.45 29.77
CA ASP A 41 4.39 -13.62 29.37
C ASP A 41 5.22 -13.41 28.10
N ARG A 42 5.18 -12.22 27.52
CA ARG A 42 5.86 -11.87 26.26
C ARG A 42 5.45 -12.74 25.07
N SER A 43 4.24 -13.27 25.06
CA SER A 43 3.76 -14.15 24.00
C SER A 43 3.29 -13.40 22.74
N MET A 44 3.17 -12.08 22.81
CA MET A 44 2.72 -11.24 21.71
C MET A 44 3.83 -10.27 21.27
N ILE A 45 3.66 -9.71 20.08
CA ILE A 45 4.54 -8.69 19.53
C ILE A 45 3.74 -7.41 19.35
N MET A 46 4.29 -6.29 19.79
CA MET A 46 3.76 -4.96 19.57
C MET A 46 4.69 -4.20 18.63
N GLY A 47 4.15 -3.64 17.55
CA GLY A 47 4.93 -2.85 16.63
C GLY A 47 4.03 -1.99 15.75
N TYR A 48 4.49 -0.79 15.42
CA TYR A 48 3.81 0.05 14.44
C TYR A 48 3.83 -0.62 13.06
N GLY A 49 2.68 -0.62 12.40
CA GLY A 49 2.52 -1.26 11.09
C GLY A 49 2.46 -2.80 11.14
N HIS A 50 2.34 -3.42 12.34
CA HIS A 50 2.05 -4.83 12.49
C HIS A 50 0.71 -5.15 11.81
N ASP A 51 -0.31 -4.40 12.13
CA ASP A 51 -1.49 -4.29 11.34
C ASP A 51 -1.21 -3.26 10.20
N ASP A 52 -1.15 -3.65 8.94
CA ASP A 52 -1.67 -4.92 8.43
C ASP A 52 -0.55 -5.85 7.84
N ARG A 53 0.73 -5.63 8.15
CA ARG A 53 1.82 -6.47 7.61
C ARG A 53 1.68 -7.95 7.96
N VAL A 54 1.04 -8.26 9.07
CA VAL A 54 0.76 -9.64 9.50
C VAL A 54 -0.20 -10.36 8.56
N CYS A 55 -1.05 -9.62 7.83
CA CYS A 55 -1.94 -10.16 6.79
C CYS A 55 -1.34 -10.00 5.39
N ALA A 56 -0.70 -8.88 5.11
CA ALA A 56 -0.10 -8.59 3.81
C ALA A 56 1.01 -9.58 3.44
N TYR A 57 1.91 -9.86 4.36
CA TYR A 57 3.03 -10.78 4.11
C TYR A 57 2.58 -12.22 3.82
N PRO A 58 1.71 -12.86 4.63
CA PRO A 58 1.21 -14.20 4.31
C PRO A 58 0.43 -14.27 3.01
N SER A 59 -0.31 -13.23 2.63
CA SER A 59 -1.03 -13.17 1.36
C SER A 59 -0.08 -13.24 0.17
N LEU A 60 1.01 -12.47 0.21
CA LEU A 60 2.06 -12.54 -0.81
C LEU A 60 2.73 -13.92 -0.86
N ILE A 61 3.11 -14.46 0.30
CA ILE A 61 3.78 -15.76 0.39
C ILE A 61 2.86 -16.89 -0.07
N ALA A 62 1.57 -16.83 0.24
CA ALA A 62 0.59 -17.80 -0.24
C ALA A 62 0.53 -17.85 -1.77
N LEU A 63 0.52 -16.69 -2.44
CA LEU A 63 0.55 -16.63 -3.89
C LEU A 63 1.86 -17.19 -4.46
N LEU A 64 3.00 -16.79 -3.90
CA LEU A 64 4.33 -17.26 -4.37
C LEU A 64 4.53 -18.76 -4.20
N ASN A 65 3.97 -19.36 -3.17
CA ASN A 65 4.07 -20.78 -2.87
C ASN A 65 3.01 -21.63 -3.60
N THR A 66 2.08 -21.04 -4.34
CA THR A 66 1.07 -21.77 -5.09
C THR A 66 1.70 -22.35 -6.38
N PRO A 67 1.90 -23.68 -6.48
CA PRO A 67 2.71 -24.27 -7.56
C PRO A 67 2.00 -24.24 -8.91
N HIS A 68 0.69 -24.32 -8.93
CA HIS A 68 -0.13 -24.31 -10.14
C HIS A 68 -1.39 -23.49 -9.94
N VAL A 69 -1.64 -22.58 -10.86
CA VAL A 69 -2.88 -21.81 -10.92
C VAL A 69 -3.61 -22.12 -12.22
N THR A 70 -4.87 -22.45 -12.14
CA THR A 70 -5.75 -22.63 -13.31
C THR A 70 -6.35 -21.31 -13.78
N ARG A 71 -6.26 -20.29 -12.96
CA ARG A 71 -6.69 -18.91 -13.21
C ARG A 71 -5.61 -17.96 -12.74
N THR A 72 -5.58 -16.75 -13.28
CA THR A 72 -4.63 -15.74 -12.86
C THR A 72 -4.77 -15.43 -11.37
N GLY A 73 -3.70 -15.68 -10.61
CA GLY A 73 -3.60 -15.27 -9.22
C GLY A 73 -3.01 -13.85 -9.13
N VAL A 74 -3.59 -13.02 -8.28
CA VAL A 74 -3.13 -11.65 -8.05
C VAL A 74 -3.08 -11.40 -6.54
N CYS A 75 -1.97 -10.89 -6.05
CA CYS A 75 -1.86 -10.33 -4.71
C CYS A 75 -1.78 -8.82 -4.84
N ILE A 76 -2.67 -8.12 -4.18
CA ILE A 76 -2.73 -6.66 -4.18
C ILE A 76 -2.49 -6.18 -2.76
N LEU A 77 -1.47 -5.36 -2.59
CA LEU A 77 -1.17 -4.69 -1.33
C LEU A 77 -1.50 -3.21 -1.52
N VAL A 78 -2.49 -2.73 -0.81
CA VAL A 78 -3.01 -1.37 -0.95
C VAL A 78 -2.76 -0.56 0.30
N ASP A 79 -2.62 0.73 0.13
CA ASP A 79 -2.48 1.70 1.20
C ASP A 79 -3.84 2.29 1.59
N LYS A 80 -3.91 2.90 2.78
CA LYS A 80 -5.06 3.69 3.27
C LYS A 80 -6.34 2.89 3.46
N GLU A 81 -6.23 1.59 3.75
CA GLU A 81 -7.38 0.74 4.05
C GLU A 81 -8.11 1.21 5.31
N GLU A 82 -7.39 1.48 6.39
CA GLU A 82 -7.91 1.89 7.70
C GLU A 82 -8.72 3.19 7.67
N ILE A 83 -8.43 4.08 6.76
CA ILE A 83 -9.20 5.32 6.57
C ILE A 83 -10.34 5.18 5.56
N GLY A 84 -10.69 3.95 5.16
CA GLY A 84 -11.80 3.63 4.27
C GLY A 84 -11.40 3.43 2.81
N SER A 85 -10.19 2.97 2.54
CA SER A 85 -9.68 2.66 1.19
C SER A 85 -9.70 3.86 0.23
N VAL A 86 -9.66 5.08 0.77
CA VAL A 86 -9.65 6.33 0.00
C VAL A 86 -8.25 6.63 -0.51
N GLY A 87 -8.18 7.40 -1.59
CA GLY A 87 -6.92 7.80 -2.22
C GLY A 87 -6.84 7.37 -3.68
N ALA A 88 -5.84 7.91 -4.39
CA ALA A 88 -5.71 7.72 -5.84
C ALA A 88 -5.37 6.27 -6.24
N THR A 89 -4.80 5.49 -5.34
CA THR A 89 -4.35 4.10 -5.57
C THR A 89 -4.98 3.09 -4.62
N GLY A 90 -5.91 3.51 -3.74
CA GLY A 90 -6.67 2.64 -2.84
C GLY A 90 -7.67 1.75 -3.59
N MET A 91 -8.31 0.82 -2.86
CA MET A 91 -9.26 -0.13 -3.48
C MET A 91 -10.52 0.53 -4.06
N HIS A 92 -10.90 1.72 -3.60
CA HIS A 92 -12.00 2.48 -4.18
C HIS A 92 -11.61 3.25 -5.45
N SER A 93 -10.32 3.30 -5.78
CA SER A 93 -9.85 3.90 -7.03
C SER A 93 -10.03 2.95 -8.21
N ARG A 94 -9.81 3.46 -9.42
CA ARG A 94 -9.74 2.63 -10.63
C ARG A 94 -8.35 2.05 -10.90
N PHE A 95 -7.43 2.18 -9.97
CA PHE A 95 -6.06 1.75 -10.17
C PHE A 95 -5.97 0.26 -10.55
N PHE A 96 -6.65 -0.61 -9.79
CA PHE A 96 -6.65 -2.04 -10.05
C PHE A 96 -7.29 -2.40 -11.39
N GLU A 97 -8.48 -1.84 -11.68
CA GLU A 97 -9.19 -2.05 -12.94
C GLU A 97 -8.32 -1.63 -14.15
N ASN A 98 -7.68 -0.46 -14.04
CA ASN A 98 -6.78 0.03 -15.08
C ASN A 98 -5.55 -0.86 -15.26
N MET A 99 -4.95 -1.33 -14.17
CA MET A 99 -3.83 -2.26 -14.22
C MET A 99 -4.20 -3.56 -14.94
N VAL A 100 -5.36 -4.13 -14.63
CA VAL A 100 -5.85 -5.34 -15.32
C VAL A 100 -6.05 -5.08 -16.81
N ALA A 101 -6.63 -3.92 -17.18
CA ALA A 101 -6.82 -3.54 -18.57
C ALA A 101 -5.48 -3.46 -19.33
N GLU A 102 -4.47 -2.81 -18.74
CA GLU A 102 -3.12 -2.70 -19.29
C GLU A 102 -2.45 -4.07 -19.47
N VAL A 103 -2.60 -4.96 -18.52
CA VAL A 103 -2.06 -6.33 -18.62
C VAL A 103 -2.74 -7.09 -19.76
N MET A 104 -4.07 -6.99 -19.87
CA MET A 104 -4.82 -7.63 -20.97
C MET A 104 -4.41 -7.09 -22.34
N ASP A 105 -4.21 -5.77 -22.44
CA ASP A 105 -3.75 -5.16 -23.70
C ASP A 105 -2.37 -5.65 -24.10
N ARG A 106 -1.42 -5.70 -23.17
CA ARG A 106 -0.07 -6.24 -23.40
C ARG A 106 -0.07 -7.72 -23.79
N CYS A 107 -1.08 -8.48 -23.35
CA CYS A 107 -1.29 -9.86 -23.76
C CYS A 107 -2.00 -9.98 -25.13
N GLY A 108 -2.39 -8.88 -25.74
CA GLY A 108 -3.12 -8.87 -27.02
C GLY A 108 -4.58 -9.33 -26.92
N ASP A 109 -5.16 -9.30 -25.72
CA ASP A 109 -6.52 -9.82 -25.48
C ASP A 109 -7.41 -8.82 -24.73
N TYR A 110 -7.28 -7.54 -25.03
CA TYR A 110 -8.11 -6.50 -24.42
C TYR A 110 -9.39 -6.24 -25.20
N SER A 111 -10.48 -6.10 -24.48
CA SER A 111 -11.65 -5.31 -24.84
C SER A 111 -12.41 -4.95 -23.56
N GLU A 112 -13.20 -3.89 -23.61
CA GLU A 112 -14.01 -3.45 -22.46
C GLU A 112 -14.91 -4.56 -21.92
N LEU A 113 -15.53 -5.34 -22.81
CA LEU A 113 -16.39 -6.45 -22.41
C LEU A 113 -15.60 -7.61 -21.77
N LYS A 114 -14.40 -7.91 -22.28
CA LYS A 114 -13.53 -8.93 -21.69
C LYS A 114 -13.05 -8.52 -20.30
N LEU A 115 -12.65 -7.27 -20.11
CA LEU A 115 -12.27 -6.74 -18.80
C LEU A 115 -13.43 -6.91 -17.79
N ARG A 116 -14.63 -6.48 -18.14
CA ARG A 116 -15.81 -6.62 -17.27
C ARG A 116 -16.11 -8.08 -16.94
N ARG A 117 -16.00 -8.97 -17.90
CA ARG A 117 -16.18 -10.40 -17.66
C ARG A 117 -15.09 -10.99 -16.78
N ALA A 118 -13.84 -10.58 -16.95
CA ALA A 118 -12.74 -11.02 -16.10
C ALA A 118 -12.98 -10.61 -14.65
N LEU A 119 -13.33 -9.35 -14.41
CA LEU A 119 -13.62 -8.85 -13.07
C LEU A 119 -14.85 -9.52 -12.45
N ALA A 120 -15.94 -9.68 -13.21
CA ALA A 120 -17.16 -10.35 -12.75
C ALA A 120 -16.96 -11.84 -12.41
N ASN A 121 -15.99 -12.49 -13.03
CA ASN A 121 -15.64 -13.89 -12.76
C ASN A 121 -14.48 -14.05 -11.77
N SER A 122 -14.01 -12.96 -11.18
CA SER A 122 -12.95 -12.98 -10.17
C SER A 122 -13.53 -13.17 -8.76
N TYR A 123 -12.71 -13.74 -7.90
CA TYR A 123 -12.98 -13.83 -6.46
C TYR A 123 -11.93 -13.04 -5.72
N MET A 124 -12.34 -12.31 -4.73
CA MET A 124 -11.48 -11.64 -3.77
C MET A 124 -11.63 -12.35 -2.42
N LEU A 125 -10.52 -12.68 -1.81
CA LEU A 125 -10.41 -13.30 -0.49
C LEU A 125 -9.87 -12.30 0.52
#